data_8fefd270247aa3623315c24b63c8a5bd
#
_entry.id   8fefd270247aa3623315c24b63c8a5bd
#
_cell.length_a   1.000
_cell.length_b   1.000
_cell.length_c   1.000
_cell.angle_alpha   90.00
_cell.angle_beta   90.00
_cell.angle_gamma   90.00
#
_symmetry.space_group_name_H-M   'P 1'
#
loop_
_entity.id
_entity.type
_entity.pdbx_description
1 polymer ?
#
loop_
_entity_poly.entity_id
_entity_poly.type
_entity_poly.pdbx_seq_one_letter_code
_entity_poly.pdbx_strand_id
1 'polypeptide(L)'
;MKKMGYTPNTICFHTERVQFNTKELDFVRFLPNNLANKWKLMFYLNTSKVILVDNYYPELAAVSFKDGVECIQLWHANGALKQFGWEDNSISERSDADRKRFKAVYEHFLKVVVGSDEMGEIFKRSFLINESHLLKIGVPRTDVYFEESLQQQKRIEWRNKFHAENKKVILYAPTFRDNELAEAKLVMDFNAMERAFSEDYLLVLKLHPAVKIDVQSLNTDFIINVDKNVALEELLAAVDILITDYSSIPFEFALFERPIFFFSYDMEKYDKERGLIKNYQEIIPGPISQTTAELIEQIKTKTTSETLALFSKKWNKYSDGHASERMVVYMKQLMEEAK
;
A
#
# COMPACT_ATOMS: atom_id res chain seq x y z
N MET A 1 15.40 -12.96 -3.98
CA MET A 1 16.29 -13.38 -5.09
C MET A 1 17.69 -13.74 -4.60
N LYS A 2 18.51 -12.81 -4.14
CA LYS A 2 19.92 -13.07 -3.72
C LYS A 2 20.03 -14.15 -2.63
N LYS A 3 19.19 -14.14 -1.59
CA LYS A 3 19.12 -15.19 -0.55
C LYS A 3 18.87 -16.60 -1.11
N MET A 4 18.23 -16.69 -2.29
CA MET A 4 17.93 -17.96 -2.98
C MET A 4 18.97 -18.31 -4.08
N GLY A 5 20.10 -17.60 -4.13
CA GLY A 5 21.12 -17.78 -5.16
C GLY A 5 20.64 -17.46 -6.59
N TYR A 6 19.59 -16.64 -6.73
CA TYR A 6 19.03 -16.25 -8.02
C TYR A 6 19.27 -14.76 -8.25
N THR A 7 20.19 -14.44 -9.15
CA THR A 7 20.61 -13.08 -9.49
C THR A 7 20.51 -12.85 -11.01
N PRO A 8 19.27 -12.78 -11.56
CA PRO A 8 19.09 -12.53 -12.97
C PRO A 8 19.54 -11.11 -13.32
N ASN A 9 19.90 -10.88 -14.58
CA ASN A 9 20.17 -9.53 -15.06
C ASN A 9 18.90 -8.70 -14.96
N THR A 10 18.83 -7.84 -13.94
CA THR A 10 17.64 -7.08 -13.56
C THR A 10 17.85 -5.59 -13.79
N ILE A 11 16.90 -4.96 -14.49
CA ILE A 11 16.86 -3.51 -14.69
C ILE A 11 15.63 -2.98 -13.97
N CYS A 12 15.82 -2.03 -13.07
CA CYS A 12 14.74 -1.37 -12.34
C CYS A 12 14.61 0.09 -12.82
N PHE A 13 13.47 0.43 -13.40
CA PHE A 13 13.11 1.82 -13.66
C PHE A 13 12.33 2.37 -12.49
N HIS A 14 12.76 3.49 -11.95
CA HIS A 14 12.18 4.08 -10.75
C HIS A 14 11.92 5.58 -10.90
N THR A 15 11.00 6.11 -10.11
CA THR A 15 10.82 7.56 -9.98
C THR A 15 11.93 8.15 -9.10
N GLU A 16 12.24 9.43 -9.27
CA GLU A 16 13.29 10.13 -8.49
C GLU A 16 12.98 10.20 -6.98
N ARG A 17 11.72 9.91 -6.59
CA ARG A 17 11.27 9.96 -5.19
C ARG A 17 11.62 8.71 -4.39
N VAL A 18 12.04 7.64 -5.05
CA VAL A 18 12.34 6.37 -4.38
C VAL A 18 13.80 6.31 -4.00
N GLN A 19 14.08 6.12 -2.71
CA GLN A 19 15.42 5.87 -2.18
C GLN A 19 15.61 4.36 -2.00
N PHE A 20 16.67 3.84 -2.61
CA PHE A 20 17.01 2.42 -2.49
C PHE A 20 18.26 2.24 -1.63
N ASN A 21 18.25 1.27 -0.73
CA ASN A 21 19.48 0.73 -0.18
C ASN A 21 20.11 -0.24 -1.20
N THR A 22 20.98 0.29 -2.05
CA THR A 22 21.56 -0.48 -3.17
C THR A 22 22.67 -1.45 -2.77
N LYS A 23 23.14 -1.42 -1.51
CA LYS A 23 24.28 -2.24 -1.06
C LYS A 23 24.03 -3.74 -1.19
N GLU A 24 22.79 -4.17 -1.09
CA GLU A 24 22.39 -5.59 -1.19
C GLU A 24 21.84 -5.97 -2.57
N LEU A 25 21.78 -5.01 -3.52
CA LEU A 25 21.14 -5.15 -4.83
C LEU A 25 22.16 -4.97 -5.98
N ASP A 26 23.37 -5.49 -5.79
CA ASP A 26 24.49 -5.41 -6.73
C ASP A 26 24.19 -6.05 -8.12
N PHE A 27 23.20 -6.92 -8.21
CA PHE A 27 22.70 -7.52 -9.44
C PHE A 27 21.58 -6.72 -10.13
N VAL A 28 21.14 -5.59 -9.54
CA VAL A 28 20.07 -4.74 -10.07
C VAL A 28 20.66 -3.43 -10.58
N ARG A 29 20.43 -3.12 -11.83
CA ARG A 29 20.76 -1.81 -12.41
C ARG A 29 19.58 -0.87 -12.27
N PHE A 30 19.72 0.17 -11.46
CA PHE A 30 18.70 1.20 -11.27
C PHE A 30 18.84 2.31 -12.31
N LEU A 31 17.74 2.66 -12.96
CA LEU A 31 17.64 3.73 -13.94
C LEU A 31 16.46 4.64 -13.59
N PRO A 32 16.64 5.96 -13.48
CA PRO A 32 15.52 6.88 -13.29
C PRO A 32 14.59 6.84 -14.49
N ASN A 33 13.27 6.77 -14.23
CA ASN A 33 12.25 6.85 -15.28
C ASN A 33 12.03 8.31 -15.68
N ASN A 34 12.93 8.83 -16.50
CA ASN A 34 12.91 10.19 -17.03
C ASN A 34 13.05 10.18 -18.55
N LEU A 35 12.91 11.35 -19.18
CA LEU A 35 12.93 11.47 -20.64
C LEU A 35 14.24 10.92 -21.26
N ALA A 36 15.38 11.14 -20.59
CA ALA A 36 16.69 10.67 -21.08
C ALA A 36 16.81 9.14 -21.13
N ASN A 37 16.06 8.42 -20.31
CA ASN A 37 16.07 6.96 -20.27
C ASN A 37 14.88 6.30 -20.97
N LYS A 38 13.95 7.07 -21.56
CA LYS A 38 12.76 6.51 -22.23
C LYS A 38 13.10 5.49 -23.31
N TRP A 39 14.11 5.74 -24.13
CA TRP A 39 14.54 4.79 -25.15
C TRP A 39 15.08 3.48 -24.56
N LYS A 40 15.78 3.54 -23.40
CA LYS A 40 16.22 2.34 -22.68
C LYS A 40 15.03 1.57 -22.12
N LEU A 41 14.05 2.27 -21.54
CA LEU A 41 12.81 1.65 -21.06
C LEU A 41 12.13 0.89 -22.20
N MET A 42 11.93 1.54 -23.36
CA MET A 42 11.32 0.89 -24.52
C MET A 42 12.16 -0.28 -25.04
N PHE A 43 13.48 -0.18 -25.05
CA PHE A 43 14.37 -1.28 -25.42
C PHE A 43 14.18 -2.47 -24.47
N TYR A 44 14.20 -2.26 -23.13
CA TYR A 44 14.05 -3.33 -22.16
C TYR A 44 12.63 -3.92 -22.12
N LEU A 45 11.59 -3.13 -22.31
CA LEU A 45 10.22 -3.66 -22.44
C LEU A 45 10.08 -4.62 -23.64
N ASN A 46 10.84 -4.40 -24.73
CA ASN A 46 10.81 -5.26 -25.93
C ASN A 46 11.79 -6.45 -25.88
N THR A 47 12.72 -6.47 -24.93
CA THR A 47 13.79 -7.49 -24.88
C THR A 47 13.80 -8.31 -23.59
N SER A 48 13.07 -7.89 -22.56
CA SER A 48 12.97 -8.62 -21.30
C SER A 48 12.06 -9.84 -21.42
N LYS A 49 12.38 -10.91 -20.72
CA LYS A 49 11.59 -12.13 -20.65
C LYS A 49 10.47 -12.03 -19.62
N VAL A 50 10.77 -11.36 -18.49
CA VAL A 50 9.81 -11.10 -17.41
C VAL A 50 9.81 -9.61 -17.12
N ILE A 51 8.63 -9.03 -17.04
CA ILE A 51 8.39 -7.62 -16.73
C ILE A 51 7.55 -7.56 -15.46
N LEU A 52 8.08 -6.92 -14.42
CA LEU A 52 7.38 -6.70 -13.17
C LEU A 52 6.90 -5.25 -13.10
N VAL A 53 5.64 -5.05 -12.80
CA VAL A 53 5.05 -3.71 -12.64
C VAL A 53 4.25 -3.65 -11.32
N ASP A 54 4.27 -2.50 -10.67
CA ASP A 54 3.59 -2.28 -9.38
C ASP A 54 2.43 -1.27 -9.48
N ASN A 55 2.21 -0.71 -10.68
CA ASN A 55 1.19 0.31 -10.92
C ASN A 55 0.75 0.29 -12.40
N TYR A 56 -0.09 1.26 -12.78
CA TYR A 56 -0.43 1.56 -14.16
C TYR A 56 0.72 2.35 -14.84
N TYR A 57 1.26 1.79 -15.91
CA TYR A 57 2.32 2.42 -16.72
C TYR A 57 1.84 2.57 -18.16
N PRO A 58 1.55 3.81 -18.63
CA PRO A 58 1.03 4.05 -19.99
C PRO A 58 2.00 3.62 -21.09
N GLU A 59 3.27 3.47 -20.78
CA GLU A 59 4.31 2.97 -21.69
C GLU A 59 4.03 1.55 -22.21
N LEU A 60 3.33 0.74 -21.41
CA LEU A 60 2.94 -0.61 -21.81
C LEU A 60 2.03 -0.61 -23.05
N ALA A 61 1.19 0.41 -23.22
CA ALA A 61 0.34 0.53 -24.40
C ALA A 61 1.11 0.75 -25.72
N ALA A 62 2.39 1.11 -25.64
CA ALA A 62 3.22 1.39 -26.82
C ALA A 62 4.12 0.20 -27.24
N VAL A 63 3.98 -0.96 -26.57
CA VAL A 63 4.78 -2.15 -26.87
C VAL A 63 3.90 -3.32 -27.24
N SER A 64 4.44 -4.22 -28.06
CA SER A 64 3.85 -5.54 -28.31
C SER A 64 4.84 -6.59 -27.83
N PHE A 65 4.49 -7.34 -26.81
CA PHE A 65 5.38 -8.35 -26.28
C PHE A 65 5.56 -9.50 -27.27
N LYS A 66 6.78 -10.05 -27.32
CA LYS A 66 7.07 -11.28 -28.04
C LYS A 66 6.44 -12.47 -27.33
N ASP A 67 6.24 -13.56 -28.06
CA ASP A 67 5.78 -14.80 -27.49
C ASP A 67 6.66 -15.26 -26.32
N GLY A 68 6.03 -15.65 -25.24
CA GLY A 68 6.68 -16.11 -24.04
C GLY A 68 7.25 -14.99 -23.14
N VAL A 69 7.00 -13.71 -23.40
CA VAL A 69 7.24 -12.62 -22.46
C VAL A 69 6.08 -12.55 -21.49
N GLU A 70 6.36 -12.46 -20.20
CA GLU A 70 5.33 -12.37 -19.17
C GLU A 70 5.42 -11.06 -18.40
N CYS A 71 4.33 -10.30 -18.41
CA CYS A 71 4.17 -9.09 -17.61
C CYS A 71 3.33 -9.42 -16.36
N ILE A 72 3.92 -9.19 -15.19
CA ILE A 72 3.34 -9.55 -13.90
C ILE A 72 3.07 -8.27 -13.11
N GLN A 73 1.82 -8.03 -12.79
CA GLN A 73 1.40 -6.95 -11.89
C GLN A 73 1.59 -7.38 -10.44
N LEU A 74 2.46 -6.71 -9.71
CA LEU A 74 2.68 -6.93 -8.27
C LEU A 74 1.70 -6.15 -7.39
N TRP A 75 1.19 -5.03 -7.93
CA TRP A 75 0.44 -4.01 -7.21
C TRP A 75 1.27 -3.35 -6.09
N HIS A 76 0.71 -2.34 -5.46
CA HIS A 76 1.37 -1.51 -4.45
C HIS A 76 0.64 -1.50 -3.10
N ALA A 77 -0.39 -2.35 -2.94
CA ALA A 77 -1.18 -2.48 -1.73
C ALA A 77 -1.66 -3.92 -1.55
N ASN A 78 -1.87 -4.35 -0.31
CA ASN A 78 -2.34 -5.70 -0.01
C ASN A 78 -3.87 -5.85 -0.04
N GLY A 79 -4.57 -4.76 -0.31
CA GLY A 79 -6.03 -4.71 -0.44
C GLY A 79 -6.47 -3.37 -1.02
N ALA A 80 -7.77 -3.18 -1.20
CA ALA A 80 -8.34 -1.95 -1.71
C ALA A 80 -9.64 -1.58 -0.99
N LEU A 81 -9.79 -0.34 -0.63
CA LEU A 81 -11.02 0.26 -0.09
C LEU A 81 -11.66 1.26 -1.07
N LYS A 82 -11.00 1.52 -2.21
CA LYS A 82 -11.41 2.44 -3.25
C LYS A 82 -11.57 1.72 -4.57
N GLN A 83 -12.46 2.24 -5.41
CA GLN A 83 -12.57 1.81 -6.79
C GLN A 83 -11.36 2.30 -7.60
N PHE A 84 -10.91 1.49 -8.54
CA PHE A 84 -9.80 1.80 -9.44
C PHE A 84 -9.93 1.01 -10.75
N GLY A 85 -9.05 1.31 -11.69
CA GLY A 85 -9.08 0.62 -12.98
C GLY A 85 -10.38 0.91 -13.73
N TRP A 86 -11.01 -0.13 -14.26
CA TRP A 86 -12.28 0.01 -14.98
C TRP A 86 -13.50 0.27 -14.08
N GLU A 87 -13.35 0.11 -12.77
CA GLU A 87 -14.38 0.49 -11.79
C GLU A 87 -14.25 1.95 -11.30
N ASP A 88 -13.19 2.70 -11.71
CA ASP A 88 -12.99 4.10 -11.33
C ASP A 88 -14.08 5.00 -11.91
N ASN A 89 -14.68 5.86 -11.10
CA ASN A 89 -15.76 6.76 -11.50
C ASN A 89 -15.37 7.66 -12.68
N SER A 90 -14.10 8.04 -12.83
CA SER A 90 -13.61 8.88 -13.93
C SER A 90 -13.58 8.18 -15.30
N ILE A 91 -13.82 6.88 -15.38
CA ILE A 91 -13.82 6.13 -16.65
C ILE A 91 -14.84 6.66 -17.65
N SER A 92 -16.03 7.06 -17.15
CA SER A 92 -17.09 7.62 -17.99
C SER A 92 -16.70 8.95 -18.66
N GLU A 93 -15.80 9.71 -18.04
CA GLU A 93 -15.35 11.02 -18.50
C GLU A 93 -14.13 10.96 -19.43
N ARG A 94 -13.48 9.78 -19.55
CA ARG A 94 -12.30 9.61 -20.37
C ARG A 94 -12.62 9.62 -21.87
N SER A 95 -11.74 10.20 -22.67
CA SER A 95 -11.80 10.14 -24.13
C SER A 95 -11.69 8.71 -24.64
N ASP A 96 -12.16 8.45 -25.86
CA ASP A 96 -12.03 7.13 -26.51
C ASP A 96 -10.54 6.74 -26.70
N ALA A 97 -9.68 7.69 -26.97
CA ALA A 97 -8.24 7.46 -27.08
C ALA A 97 -7.65 7.02 -25.73
N ASP A 98 -8.08 7.65 -24.63
CA ASP A 98 -7.64 7.29 -23.28
C ASP A 98 -8.16 5.91 -22.88
N ARG A 99 -9.41 5.59 -23.21
CA ARG A 99 -10.00 4.26 -22.95
C ARG A 99 -9.27 3.17 -23.73
N LYS A 100 -8.91 3.41 -25.00
CA LYS A 100 -8.11 2.49 -25.82
C LYS A 100 -6.74 2.24 -25.21
N ARG A 101 -6.04 3.31 -24.80
CA ARG A 101 -4.74 3.20 -24.12
C ARG A 101 -4.85 2.44 -22.79
N PHE A 102 -5.88 2.73 -22.02
CA PHE A 102 -6.16 2.10 -20.74
C PHE A 102 -6.37 0.58 -20.91
N LYS A 103 -7.19 0.21 -21.89
CA LYS A 103 -7.41 -1.19 -22.27
C LYS A 103 -6.10 -1.88 -22.65
N ALA A 104 -5.31 -1.27 -23.55
CA ALA A 104 -4.04 -1.84 -24.01
C ALA A 104 -3.04 -2.07 -22.87
N VAL A 105 -2.99 -1.19 -21.84
CA VAL A 105 -2.15 -1.40 -20.66
C VAL A 105 -2.60 -2.62 -19.86
N TYR A 106 -3.90 -2.74 -19.57
CA TYR A 106 -4.41 -3.86 -18.76
C TYR A 106 -4.35 -5.22 -19.48
N GLU A 107 -4.46 -5.23 -20.80
CA GLU A 107 -4.29 -6.46 -21.61
C GLU A 107 -2.86 -7.02 -21.51
N HIS A 108 -1.88 -6.22 -21.07
CA HIS A 108 -0.52 -6.68 -20.80
C HIS A 108 -0.36 -7.36 -19.44
N PHE A 109 -1.31 -7.26 -18.52
CA PHE A 109 -1.23 -7.92 -17.21
C PHE A 109 -1.55 -9.41 -17.34
N LEU A 110 -0.57 -10.19 -17.80
CA LEU A 110 -0.74 -11.63 -18.00
C LEU A 110 -0.86 -12.39 -16.68
N LYS A 111 -0.20 -11.89 -15.65
CA LYS A 111 -0.35 -12.36 -14.27
C LYS A 111 -0.49 -11.18 -13.30
N VAL A 112 -1.31 -11.39 -12.27
CA VAL A 112 -1.55 -10.41 -11.21
C VAL A 112 -1.42 -11.11 -9.87
N VAL A 113 -0.48 -10.65 -9.06
CA VAL A 113 -0.22 -11.20 -7.73
C VAL A 113 -1.32 -10.81 -6.76
N VAL A 114 -1.83 -11.77 -5.99
CA VAL A 114 -2.87 -11.55 -5.00
C VAL A 114 -2.51 -12.12 -3.63
N GLY A 115 -2.88 -11.37 -2.58
CA GLY A 115 -2.78 -11.80 -1.18
C GLY A 115 -4.02 -12.57 -0.69
N SER A 116 -5.15 -12.48 -1.43
CA SER A 116 -6.42 -13.07 -1.06
C SER A 116 -7.33 -13.31 -2.26
N ASP A 117 -8.38 -14.10 -2.06
CA ASP A 117 -9.42 -14.28 -3.08
C ASP A 117 -10.22 -12.99 -3.27
N GLU A 118 -10.47 -12.24 -2.20
CA GLU A 118 -11.16 -10.94 -2.24
C GLU A 118 -10.46 -9.95 -3.14
N MET A 119 -9.13 -9.83 -3.00
CA MET A 119 -8.36 -8.94 -3.88
C MET A 119 -8.36 -9.47 -5.32
N GLY A 120 -8.36 -10.78 -5.50
CA GLY A 120 -8.52 -11.42 -6.81
C GLY A 120 -9.83 -11.03 -7.49
N GLU A 121 -10.96 -11.06 -6.77
CA GLU A 121 -12.26 -10.65 -7.29
C GLU A 121 -12.29 -9.15 -7.66
N ILE A 122 -11.63 -8.29 -6.87
CA ILE A 122 -11.48 -6.86 -7.20
C ILE A 122 -10.67 -6.73 -8.51
N PHE A 123 -9.53 -7.37 -8.64
CA PHE A 123 -8.71 -7.28 -9.85
C PHE A 123 -9.41 -7.82 -11.10
N LYS A 124 -10.20 -8.89 -10.97
CA LYS A 124 -10.99 -9.41 -12.12
C LYS A 124 -11.91 -8.34 -12.69
N ARG A 125 -12.56 -7.54 -11.84
CA ARG A 125 -13.44 -6.46 -12.28
C ARG A 125 -12.65 -5.21 -12.72
N SER A 126 -11.69 -4.79 -11.89
CA SER A 126 -10.94 -3.54 -12.11
C SER A 126 -9.98 -3.61 -13.31
N PHE A 127 -9.48 -4.78 -13.65
CA PHE A 127 -8.55 -4.98 -14.79
C PHE A 127 -9.19 -5.72 -15.97
N LEU A 128 -10.45 -6.20 -15.84
CA LEU A 128 -11.16 -7.04 -16.82
C LEU A 128 -10.37 -8.32 -17.15
N ILE A 129 -9.81 -8.97 -16.15
CA ILE A 129 -9.08 -10.24 -16.23
C ILE A 129 -9.93 -11.39 -15.68
N ASN A 130 -9.48 -12.61 -15.86
CA ASN A 130 -10.13 -13.80 -15.33
C ASN A 130 -9.24 -14.57 -14.34
N GLU A 131 -9.74 -15.66 -13.78
CA GLU A 131 -9.07 -16.46 -12.75
C GLU A 131 -7.67 -16.95 -13.18
N SER A 132 -7.46 -17.26 -14.46
CA SER A 132 -6.16 -17.76 -14.94
C SER A 132 -5.04 -16.72 -14.89
N HIS A 133 -5.37 -15.44 -14.75
CA HIS A 133 -4.40 -14.36 -14.56
C HIS A 133 -3.96 -14.21 -13.11
N LEU A 134 -4.73 -14.76 -12.15
CA LEU A 134 -4.41 -14.58 -10.74
C LEU A 134 -3.24 -15.47 -10.31
N LEU A 135 -2.24 -14.87 -9.71
CA LEU A 135 -1.11 -15.56 -9.10
C LEU A 135 -1.27 -15.52 -7.57
N LYS A 136 -1.84 -16.61 -7.03
CA LYS A 136 -2.22 -16.75 -5.62
C LYS A 136 -1.03 -17.16 -4.75
N ILE A 137 -0.03 -16.30 -4.68
CA ILE A 137 1.25 -16.57 -3.97
C ILE A 137 1.47 -15.69 -2.75
N GLY A 138 0.53 -14.81 -2.41
CA GLY A 138 0.73 -13.76 -1.42
C GLY A 138 1.44 -12.54 -2.03
N VAL A 139 1.38 -11.42 -1.33
CA VAL A 139 2.00 -10.17 -1.80
C VAL A 139 3.43 -10.06 -1.26
N PRO A 140 4.47 -10.01 -2.11
CA PRO A 140 5.88 -10.04 -1.66
C PRO A 140 6.24 -8.97 -0.64
N ARG A 141 5.65 -7.77 -0.73
CA ARG A 141 5.91 -6.68 0.23
C ARG A 141 5.45 -6.99 1.66
N THR A 142 4.55 -7.97 1.85
CA THR A 142 4.07 -8.34 3.18
C THR A 142 5.00 -9.28 3.93
N ASP A 143 5.95 -9.93 3.26
CA ASP A 143 6.85 -10.91 3.88
C ASP A 143 7.62 -10.32 5.06
N VAL A 144 7.99 -9.03 4.98
CA VAL A 144 8.71 -8.33 6.03
C VAL A 144 7.97 -8.34 7.37
N TYR A 145 6.64 -8.38 7.37
CA TYR A 145 5.83 -8.37 8.59
C TYR A 145 5.85 -9.70 9.35
N PHE A 146 6.27 -10.78 8.70
CA PHE A 146 6.43 -12.11 9.28
C PHE A 146 7.86 -12.36 9.83
N GLU A 147 8.81 -11.46 9.61
CA GLU A 147 10.15 -11.52 10.17
C GLU A 147 10.15 -10.97 11.61
N GLU A 148 9.80 -11.79 12.60
CA GLU A 148 9.61 -11.36 14.01
C GLU A 148 10.78 -10.58 14.58
N SER A 149 12.02 -11.04 14.35
CA SER A 149 13.23 -10.37 14.84
C SER A 149 13.39 -8.96 14.26
N LEU A 150 13.09 -8.80 12.97
CA LEU A 150 13.13 -7.50 12.30
C LEU A 150 12.00 -6.58 12.81
N GLN A 151 10.80 -7.12 12.99
CA GLN A 151 9.68 -6.36 13.53
C GLN A 151 9.94 -5.88 14.97
N GLN A 152 10.53 -6.74 15.79
CA GLN A 152 10.92 -6.36 17.15
C GLN A 152 12.02 -5.30 17.15
N GLN A 153 13.04 -5.42 16.29
CA GLN A 153 14.08 -4.40 16.13
C GLN A 153 13.49 -3.05 15.71
N LYS A 154 12.63 -3.03 14.68
CA LYS A 154 11.95 -1.81 14.22
C LYS A 154 11.08 -1.20 15.31
N ARG A 155 10.36 -2.04 16.08
CA ARG A 155 9.56 -1.57 17.21
C ARG A 155 10.42 -0.82 18.24
N ILE A 156 11.54 -1.39 18.67
CA ILE A 156 12.45 -0.76 19.62
C ILE A 156 13.03 0.53 19.04
N GLU A 157 13.52 0.48 17.80
CA GLU A 157 14.12 1.63 17.14
C GLU A 157 13.18 2.83 17.06
N TRP A 158 11.95 2.62 16.56
CA TRP A 158 10.99 3.71 16.38
C TRP A 158 10.38 4.18 17.71
N ARG A 159 10.17 3.29 18.68
CA ARG A 159 9.73 3.71 20.02
C ARG A 159 10.77 4.59 20.72
N ASN A 160 12.05 4.26 20.58
CA ASN A 160 13.13 5.12 21.08
C ASN A 160 13.16 6.48 20.36
N LYS A 161 13.02 6.50 19.03
CA LYS A 161 12.94 7.75 18.25
C LYS A 161 11.74 8.64 18.65
N PHE A 162 10.66 8.03 19.08
CA PHE A 162 9.45 8.71 19.54
C PHE A 162 9.49 9.04 21.04
N HIS A 163 10.50 8.62 21.78
CA HIS A 163 10.54 8.70 23.25
C HIS A 163 9.29 8.03 23.89
N ALA A 164 8.86 6.92 23.33
CA ALA A 164 7.64 6.19 23.69
C ALA A 164 7.91 4.89 24.43
N GLU A 165 9.02 4.80 25.20
CA GLU A 165 9.41 3.59 25.91
C GLU A 165 8.30 3.13 26.88
N ASN A 166 7.64 4.08 27.56
CA ASN A 166 6.62 3.84 28.57
C ASN A 166 5.18 4.22 28.12
N LYS A 167 5.00 4.65 26.86
CA LYS A 167 3.69 5.04 26.32
C LYS A 167 3.28 4.13 25.16
N LYS A 168 2.00 3.91 24.97
CA LYS A 168 1.46 3.30 23.75
C LYS A 168 1.49 4.31 22.60
N VAL A 169 1.63 3.82 21.39
CA VAL A 169 1.71 4.64 20.18
C VAL A 169 0.41 4.54 19.38
N ILE A 170 -0.26 5.65 19.21
CA ILE A 170 -1.37 5.82 18.27
C ILE A 170 -0.79 6.39 16.98
N LEU A 171 -0.98 5.72 15.86
CA LEU A 171 -0.67 6.27 14.53
C LEU A 171 -1.93 6.85 13.90
N TYR A 172 -1.91 8.13 13.55
CA TYR A 172 -2.92 8.75 12.71
C TYR A 172 -2.38 8.94 11.29
N ALA A 173 -2.93 8.18 10.33
CA ALA A 173 -2.52 8.17 8.94
C ALA A 173 -3.73 8.38 8.03
N PRO A 174 -4.21 9.64 7.88
CA PRO A 174 -5.36 9.94 7.03
C PRO A 174 -5.00 9.88 5.55
N THR A 175 -5.96 9.49 4.72
CA THR A 175 -5.89 9.66 3.27
C THR A 175 -6.01 11.14 2.93
N PHE A 176 -5.16 11.63 2.03
CA PHE A 176 -5.30 13.00 1.53
C PHE A 176 -6.52 13.15 0.59
N ARG A 177 -6.99 14.39 0.44
CA ARG A 177 -8.08 14.75 -0.48
C ARG A 177 -7.48 15.52 -1.66
N ASP A 178 -7.74 15.08 -2.89
CA ASP A 178 -7.14 15.66 -4.09
C ASP A 178 -7.48 17.16 -4.23
N ASN A 179 -8.70 17.53 -3.88
CA ASN A 179 -9.19 18.90 -3.98
C ASN A 179 -8.70 19.82 -2.83
N GLU A 180 -8.02 19.27 -1.82
CA GLU A 180 -7.60 19.97 -0.61
C GLU A 180 -6.07 20.02 -0.46
N LEU A 181 -5.31 19.70 -1.52
CA LEU A 181 -3.82 19.63 -1.46
C LEU A 181 -3.15 20.93 -1.03
N ALA A 182 -3.76 22.08 -1.38
CA ALA A 182 -3.21 23.40 -1.05
C ALA A 182 -3.68 23.91 0.33
N GLU A 183 -4.81 23.43 0.83
CA GLU A 183 -5.47 23.87 2.07
C GLU A 183 -5.96 22.68 2.90
N ALA A 184 -5.18 21.59 2.93
CA ALA A 184 -5.58 20.41 3.68
C ALA A 184 -5.85 20.76 5.15
N LYS A 185 -7.06 20.47 5.62
CA LYS A 185 -7.45 20.67 7.02
C LYS A 185 -7.42 19.34 7.74
N LEU A 186 -6.70 19.32 8.87
CA LEU A 186 -6.80 18.21 9.79
C LEU A 186 -8.05 18.45 10.65
N VAL A 187 -9.08 17.64 10.43
CA VAL A 187 -10.41 17.79 11.08
C VAL A 187 -10.40 17.24 12.52
N MET A 188 -9.44 16.38 12.85
CA MET A 188 -9.29 15.84 14.20
C MET A 188 -9.00 16.97 15.21
N ASP A 189 -9.76 17.00 16.31
CA ASP A 189 -9.44 17.88 17.46
C ASP A 189 -8.29 17.29 18.26
N PHE A 190 -7.06 17.74 17.94
CA PHE A 190 -5.85 17.29 18.61
C PHE A 190 -5.81 17.65 20.11
N ASN A 191 -6.39 18.79 20.50
CA ASN A 191 -6.46 19.17 21.90
C ASN A 191 -7.37 18.21 22.70
N ALA A 192 -8.46 17.75 22.11
CA ALA A 192 -9.31 16.74 22.72
C ALA A 192 -8.60 15.38 22.84
N MET A 193 -7.85 14.98 21.80
CA MET A 193 -7.03 13.77 21.83
C MET A 193 -5.96 13.84 22.92
N GLU A 194 -5.26 14.98 23.02
CA GLU A 194 -4.22 15.17 24.03
C GLU A 194 -4.80 15.09 25.45
N ARG A 195 -5.90 15.81 25.74
CA ARG A 195 -6.59 15.70 27.03
C ARG A 195 -7.05 14.28 27.38
N ALA A 196 -7.40 13.48 26.36
CA ALA A 196 -7.92 12.14 26.58
C ALA A 196 -6.84 11.07 26.76
N PHE A 197 -5.64 11.26 26.17
CA PHE A 197 -4.68 10.17 25.99
C PHE A 197 -3.22 10.53 26.33
N SER A 198 -2.85 11.77 26.62
CA SER A 198 -1.44 12.19 26.78
C SER A 198 -0.72 11.50 27.94
N GLU A 199 -1.43 10.97 28.93
CA GLU A 199 -0.83 10.25 30.06
C GLU A 199 -0.24 8.90 29.61
N ASP A 200 -1.00 8.08 28.88
CA ASP A 200 -0.65 6.71 28.53
C ASP A 200 -0.19 6.53 27.07
N TYR A 201 -0.46 7.50 26.21
CA TYR A 201 -0.24 7.40 24.76
C TYR A 201 0.56 8.57 24.21
N LEU A 202 1.11 8.30 23.03
CA LEU A 202 1.71 9.26 22.14
C LEU A 202 1.01 9.17 20.78
N LEU A 203 0.71 10.31 20.16
CA LEU A 203 0.11 10.38 18.83
C LEU A 203 1.17 10.66 17.77
N VAL A 204 1.41 9.70 16.91
CA VAL A 204 2.27 9.83 15.74
C VAL A 204 1.42 10.22 14.54
N LEU A 205 1.73 11.36 13.94
CA LEU A 205 1.05 11.87 12.75
C LEU A 205 1.88 11.54 11.50
N LYS A 206 1.29 10.82 10.56
CA LYS A 206 1.92 10.49 9.28
C LYS A 206 1.03 10.96 8.13
N LEU A 207 1.34 12.12 7.59
CA LEU A 207 0.62 12.68 6.45
C LEU A 207 1.19 12.18 5.12
N HIS A 208 0.32 12.16 4.11
CA HIS A 208 0.73 11.85 2.74
C HIS A 208 1.74 12.91 2.24
N PRO A 209 2.80 12.52 1.48
CA PRO A 209 3.83 13.46 1.02
C PRO A 209 3.34 14.65 0.20
N ALA A 210 2.17 14.52 -0.44
CA ALA A 210 1.57 15.60 -1.22
C ALA A 210 0.92 16.71 -0.37
N VAL A 211 0.66 16.44 0.92
CA VAL A 211 0.02 17.40 1.82
C VAL A 211 1.02 18.51 2.19
N LYS A 212 0.61 19.76 1.99
CA LYS A 212 1.42 20.97 2.28
C LYS A 212 0.83 21.71 3.47
N ILE A 213 0.88 21.08 4.64
CA ILE A 213 0.54 21.75 5.92
C ILE A 213 1.83 21.99 6.68
N ASP A 214 1.95 23.13 7.34
CA ASP A 214 2.96 23.32 8.36
C ASP A 214 2.58 22.53 9.63
N VAL A 215 3.05 21.30 9.68
CA VAL A 215 2.80 20.37 10.78
C VAL A 215 3.82 20.54 11.93
N GLN A 216 4.85 21.35 11.75
CA GLN A 216 5.84 21.58 12.83
C GLN A 216 5.19 22.30 14.00
N SER A 217 4.23 23.17 13.73
CA SER A 217 3.43 23.84 14.77
C SER A 217 2.52 22.90 15.58
N LEU A 218 2.31 21.66 15.11
CA LEU A 218 1.52 20.64 15.80
C LEU A 218 2.35 19.74 16.73
N ASN A 219 3.69 19.81 16.66
CA ASN A 219 4.53 19.02 17.55
C ASN A 219 4.38 19.48 18.99
N THR A 220 4.01 18.57 19.86
CA THR A 220 3.91 18.75 21.32
C THR A 220 4.55 17.54 22.01
N ASP A 221 4.53 17.49 23.32
CA ASP A 221 4.95 16.29 24.08
C ASP A 221 4.03 15.09 23.82
N PHE A 222 2.84 15.31 23.26
CA PHE A 222 1.88 14.26 22.90
C PHE A 222 1.89 13.94 21.40
N ILE A 223 2.15 14.91 20.51
CA ILE A 223 2.06 14.74 19.06
C ILE A 223 3.44 14.78 18.43
N ILE A 224 3.79 13.73 17.71
CA ILE A 224 5.00 13.66 16.88
C ILE A 224 4.62 13.58 15.43
N ASN A 225 5.07 14.56 14.65
CA ASN A 225 4.92 14.50 13.20
C ASN A 225 6.13 13.80 12.58
N VAL A 226 5.87 12.73 11.82
CA VAL A 226 6.93 11.98 11.14
C VAL A 226 7.21 12.57 9.76
N ASP A 227 8.50 12.69 9.43
CA ASP A 227 8.95 13.14 8.12
C ASP A 227 8.22 12.39 6.99
N LYS A 228 7.80 13.13 5.98
CA LYS A 228 7.06 12.60 4.83
C LYS A 228 7.83 11.53 4.04
N ASN A 229 9.16 11.56 4.08
CA ASN A 229 10.02 10.60 3.37
C ASN A 229 10.18 9.26 4.11
N VAL A 230 9.81 9.19 5.39
CA VAL A 230 9.80 7.91 6.12
C VAL A 230 8.71 7.02 5.53
N ALA A 231 9.07 5.82 5.12
CA ALA A 231 8.11 4.85 4.65
C ALA A 231 7.16 4.42 5.79
N LEU A 232 5.87 4.32 5.49
CA LEU A 232 4.88 3.97 6.51
C LEU A 232 5.16 2.59 7.12
N GLU A 233 5.60 1.65 6.30
CA GLU A 233 5.93 0.28 6.67
C GLU A 233 7.02 0.20 7.76
N GLU A 234 7.87 1.20 7.84
CA GLU A 234 8.89 1.30 8.89
C GLU A 234 8.28 1.55 10.28
N LEU A 235 7.12 2.21 10.32
CA LEU A 235 6.47 2.66 11.55
C LEU A 235 5.54 1.60 12.15
N LEU A 236 4.93 0.75 11.32
CA LEU A 236 3.81 -0.11 11.73
C LEU A 236 4.16 -1.02 12.90
N ALA A 237 5.40 -1.51 12.98
CA ALA A 237 5.85 -2.34 14.10
C ALA A 237 5.76 -1.62 15.47
N ALA A 238 6.01 -0.30 15.50
CA ALA A 238 6.00 0.51 16.72
C ALA A 238 4.60 0.89 17.19
N VAL A 239 3.59 0.80 16.31
CA VAL A 239 2.23 1.27 16.52
C VAL A 239 1.42 0.28 17.34
N ASP A 240 0.68 0.77 18.33
CA ASP A 240 -0.24 -0.05 19.15
C ASP A 240 -1.70 0.14 18.71
N ILE A 241 -2.05 1.30 18.15
CA ILE A 241 -3.39 1.62 17.63
C ILE A 241 -3.23 2.37 16.30
N LEU A 242 -3.95 1.93 15.26
CA LEU A 242 -4.05 2.65 14.00
C LEU A 242 -5.35 3.44 13.92
N ILE A 243 -5.26 4.72 13.59
CA ILE A 243 -6.38 5.55 13.16
C ILE A 243 -6.14 5.90 11.69
N THR A 244 -7.09 5.57 10.84
CA THR A 244 -7.03 5.86 9.40
C THR A 244 -8.44 6.09 8.84
N ASP A 245 -8.58 6.08 7.53
CA ASP A 245 -9.87 6.25 6.86
C ASP A 245 -9.96 5.33 5.62
N TYR A 246 -9.82 5.85 4.39
CA TYR A 246 -9.99 5.11 3.14
C TYR A 246 -8.68 4.53 2.58
N SER A 247 -7.68 4.37 3.42
CA SER A 247 -6.36 3.85 3.06
C SER A 247 -6.33 2.32 2.99
N SER A 248 -5.34 1.77 2.27
CA SER A 248 -5.04 0.33 2.25
C SER A 248 -4.19 -0.15 3.44
N ILE A 249 -3.72 0.75 4.31
CA ILE A 249 -2.90 0.42 5.49
C ILE A 249 -3.54 -0.65 6.40
N PRO A 250 -4.86 -0.67 6.63
CA PRO A 250 -5.50 -1.68 7.47
C PRO A 250 -5.21 -3.12 7.07
N PHE A 251 -5.03 -3.40 5.78
CA PHE A 251 -4.77 -4.76 5.30
C PHE A 251 -3.41 -5.30 5.75
N GLU A 252 -2.40 -4.44 5.80
CA GLU A 252 -1.07 -4.78 6.28
C GLU A 252 -1.00 -4.70 7.81
N PHE A 253 -1.58 -3.66 8.42
CA PHE A 253 -1.58 -3.49 9.87
C PHE A 253 -2.36 -4.60 10.60
N ALA A 254 -3.37 -5.19 9.97
CA ALA A 254 -4.12 -6.32 10.50
C ALA A 254 -3.25 -7.57 10.76
N LEU A 255 -2.07 -7.69 10.10
CA LEU A 255 -1.09 -8.76 10.38
C LEU A 255 -0.50 -8.67 11.80
N PHE A 256 -0.55 -7.51 12.44
CA PHE A 256 -0.13 -7.32 13.83
C PHE A 256 -1.26 -7.60 14.84
N GLU A 257 -2.48 -7.83 14.39
CA GLU A 257 -3.68 -8.06 15.22
C GLU A 257 -3.93 -6.97 16.28
N ARG A 258 -3.55 -5.72 15.95
CA ARG A 258 -3.70 -4.55 16.83
C ARG A 258 -4.89 -3.70 16.39
N PRO A 259 -5.56 -2.98 17.33
CA PRO A 259 -6.76 -2.20 17.06
C PRO A 259 -6.64 -1.21 15.91
N ILE A 260 -7.68 -1.15 15.09
CA ILE A 260 -7.83 -0.22 13.97
C ILE A 260 -9.14 0.56 14.16
N PHE A 261 -9.07 1.88 14.03
CA PHE A 261 -10.21 2.79 14.09
C PHE A 261 -10.29 3.60 12.79
N PHE A 262 -11.51 3.82 12.31
CA PHE A 262 -11.74 4.55 11.07
C PHE A 262 -12.35 5.91 11.37
N PHE A 263 -11.57 6.98 11.14
CA PHE A 263 -12.02 8.36 11.29
C PHE A 263 -12.47 8.89 9.93
N SER A 264 -13.72 8.61 9.57
CA SER A 264 -14.30 8.85 8.24
C SER A 264 -15.37 9.97 8.30
N TYR A 265 -14.95 11.17 8.65
CA TYR A 265 -15.81 12.34 8.87
C TYR A 265 -16.54 12.82 7.61
N ASP A 266 -16.07 12.47 6.43
CA ASP A 266 -16.57 12.94 5.12
C ASP A 266 -16.98 11.78 4.19
N MET A 267 -17.39 10.64 4.73
CA MET A 267 -17.56 9.39 3.99
C MET A 267 -18.47 9.52 2.76
N GLU A 268 -19.61 10.18 2.87
CA GLU A 268 -20.55 10.37 1.75
C GLU A 268 -19.93 11.21 0.62
N LYS A 269 -19.22 12.28 0.99
CA LYS A 269 -18.50 13.13 0.02
C LYS A 269 -17.41 12.35 -0.67
N TYR A 270 -16.61 11.61 0.11
CA TYR A 270 -15.49 10.84 -0.41
C TYR A 270 -15.94 9.73 -1.36
N ASP A 271 -16.99 8.98 -1.01
CA ASP A 271 -17.57 7.95 -1.87
C ASP A 271 -18.07 8.53 -3.19
N LYS A 272 -18.76 9.67 -3.15
CA LYS A 272 -19.22 10.34 -4.37
C LYS A 272 -18.06 10.79 -5.29
N GLU A 273 -16.98 11.31 -4.72
CA GLU A 273 -15.85 11.87 -5.48
C GLU A 273 -14.89 10.78 -5.98
N ARG A 274 -14.59 9.77 -5.17
CA ARG A 274 -13.52 8.78 -5.45
C ARG A 274 -14.04 7.37 -5.66
N GLY A 275 -15.23 7.06 -5.16
CA GLY A 275 -15.80 5.72 -5.14
C GLY A 275 -15.14 4.81 -4.09
N LEU A 276 -15.93 4.35 -3.14
CA LEU A 276 -15.55 3.29 -2.21
C LEU A 276 -15.93 1.93 -2.79
N ILE A 277 -15.24 0.89 -2.35
CA ILE A 277 -15.65 -0.46 -2.69
C ILE A 277 -17.03 -0.74 -2.12
N LYS A 278 -17.78 -1.58 -2.82
CA LYS A 278 -19.12 -1.99 -2.37
C LYS A 278 -19.06 -2.58 -0.97
N ASN A 279 -19.98 -2.18 -0.12
CA ASN A 279 -20.07 -2.63 1.28
C ASN A 279 -18.85 -2.24 2.15
N TYR A 280 -18.23 -1.09 1.89
CA TYR A 280 -17.09 -0.59 2.64
C TYR A 280 -17.24 -0.75 4.17
N GLN A 281 -18.38 -0.32 4.73
CA GLN A 281 -18.62 -0.37 6.19
C GLN A 281 -18.67 -1.79 6.77
N GLU A 282 -19.04 -2.78 5.95
CA GLU A 282 -19.11 -4.19 6.37
C GLU A 282 -17.75 -4.88 6.25
N ILE A 283 -16.88 -4.35 5.38
CA ILE A 283 -15.57 -4.94 5.08
C ILE A 283 -14.52 -4.53 6.11
N ILE A 284 -14.53 -3.28 6.54
CA ILE A 284 -13.50 -2.76 7.44
C ILE A 284 -13.54 -3.42 8.82
N PRO A 285 -12.36 -3.68 9.45
CA PRO A 285 -12.26 -4.48 10.67
C PRO A 285 -12.49 -3.71 11.97
N GLY A 286 -12.82 -2.44 11.90
CA GLY A 286 -12.92 -1.57 13.08
C GLY A 286 -14.09 -0.60 13.01
N PRO A 287 -14.39 0.09 14.10
CA PRO A 287 -15.48 1.04 14.17
C PRO A 287 -15.18 2.31 13.38
N ILE A 288 -16.26 2.90 12.83
CA ILE A 288 -16.23 4.19 12.16
C ILE A 288 -16.62 5.27 13.16
N SER A 289 -15.89 6.40 13.10
CA SER A 289 -16.22 7.64 13.81
C SER A 289 -16.28 8.78 12.82
N GLN A 290 -17.22 9.68 12.99
CA GLN A 290 -17.36 10.91 12.20
C GLN A 290 -16.86 12.14 12.98
N THR A 291 -16.77 12.04 14.31
CA THR A 291 -16.30 13.10 15.20
C THR A 291 -15.14 12.62 16.07
N THR A 292 -14.30 13.54 16.51
CA THR A 292 -13.20 13.21 17.46
C THR A 292 -13.74 12.70 18.78
N ALA A 293 -14.90 13.17 19.24
CA ALA A 293 -15.51 12.71 20.48
C ALA A 293 -15.91 11.22 20.39
N GLU A 294 -16.55 10.81 19.29
CA GLU A 294 -16.88 9.39 19.04
C GLU A 294 -15.63 8.53 18.96
N LEU A 295 -14.59 9.02 18.29
CA LEU A 295 -13.32 8.31 18.17
C LEU A 295 -12.67 8.07 19.53
N ILE A 296 -12.63 9.09 20.40
CA ILE A 296 -12.11 8.99 21.77
C ILE A 296 -12.89 7.95 22.57
N GLU A 297 -14.21 7.99 22.51
CA GLU A 297 -15.08 7.03 23.20
C GLU A 297 -14.81 5.60 22.73
N GLN A 298 -14.70 5.40 21.41
CA GLN A 298 -14.42 4.09 20.83
C GLN A 298 -13.05 3.55 21.23
N ILE A 299 -12.00 4.39 21.22
CA ILE A 299 -10.65 3.96 21.64
C ILE A 299 -10.63 3.54 23.11
N LYS A 300 -11.41 4.22 23.99
CA LYS A 300 -11.48 3.91 25.41
C LYS A 300 -12.27 2.63 25.71
N THR A 301 -13.28 2.32 24.91
CA THR A 301 -14.27 1.27 25.21
C THR A 301 -14.08 0.00 24.42
N LYS A 302 -13.47 0.04 23.23
CA LYS A 302 -13.34 -1.12 22.34
C LYS A 302 -11.97 -1.77 22.43
N THR A 303 -11.97 -3.07 22.63
CA THR A 303 -10.79 -3.93 22.52
C THR A 303 -10.65 -4.51 21.12
N THR A 304 -9.48 -5.08 20.79
CA THR A 304 -9.26 -5.85 19.55
C THR A 304 -10.32 -6.94 19.43
N SER A 305 -11.02 -6.97 18.30
CA SER A 305 -12.17 -7.83 18.11
C SER A 305 -11.82 -9.07 17.28
N GLU A 306 -12.64 -10.13 17.45
CA GLU A 306 -12.63 -11.30 16.57
C GLU A 306 -12.77 -10.92 15.09
N THR A 307 -13.48 -9.84 14.79
CA THR A 307 -13.62 -9.26 13.45
C THR A 307 -12.28 -8.91 12.82
N LEU A 308 -11.31 -8.40 13.59
CA LEU A 308 -9.97 -8.06 13.09
C LEU A 308 -9.19 -9.32 12.69
N ALA A 309 -9.23 -10.37 13.50
CA ALA A 309 -8.57 -11.64 13.18
C ALA A 309 -9.18 -12.29 11.92
N LEU A 310 -10.50 -12.27 11.79
CA LEU A 310 -11.20 -12.74 10.59
C LEU A 310 -10.84 -11.91 9.36
N PHE A 311 -10.78 -10.59 9.50
CA PHE A 311 -10.34 -9.69 8.43
C PHE A 311 -8.90 -9.99 8.00
N SER A 312 -7.97 -10.09 8.94
CA SER A 312 -6.57 -10.42 8.67
C SER A 312 -6.46 -11.75 7.90
N LYS A 313 -7.08 -12.81 8.39
CA LYS A 313 -7.09 -14.13 7.74
C LYS A 313 -7.71 -14.10 6.34
N LYS A 314 -8.76 -13.32 6.15
CA LYS A 314 -9.48 -13.20 4.89
C LYS A 314 -8.65 -12.48 3.83
N TRP A 315 -8.08 -11.32 4.16
CA TRP A 315 -7.39 -10.45 3.22
C TRP A 315 -5.91 -10.80 3.02
N ASN A 316 -5.31 -11.56 3.96
CA ASN A 316 -3.93 -12.03 3.89
C ASN A 316 -3.83 -13.56 3.69
N LYS A 317 -4.84 -14.17 3.08
CA LYS A 317 -4.98 -15.64 2.96
C LYS A 317 -3.75 -16.33 2.39
N TYR A 318 -3.06 -15.70 1.44
CA TYR A 318 -1.89 -16.24 0.75
C TYR A 318 -0.57 -15.63 1.22
N SER A 319 -0.62 -14.63 2.11
CA SER A 319 0.55 -13.95 2.68
C SER A 319 0.96 -14.61 3.99
N ASP A 320 2.11 -15.29 4.00
CA ASP A 320 2.63 -16.10 5.11
C ASP A 320 4.14 -15.92 5.34
N GLY A 321 4.73 -14.85 4.75
CA GLY A 321 6.16 -14.57 4.83
C GLY A 321 7.01 -15.21 3.74
N HIS A 322 6.41 -15.97 2.81
CA HIS A 322 7.12 -16.68 1.74
C HIS A 322 6.66 -16.28 0.32
N ALA A 323 5.94 -15.17 0.18
CA ALA A 323 5.45 -14.71 -1.12
C ALA A 323 6.59 -14.37 -2.09
N SER A 324 7.65 -13.73 -1.60
CA SER A 324 8.85 -13.45 -2.40
C SER A 324 9.56 -14.71 -2.89
N GLU A 325 9.61 -15.75 -2.07
CA GLU A 325 10.22 -17.04 -2.45
C GLU A 325 9.40 -17.70 -3.58
N ARG A 326 8.07 -17.77 -3.42
CA ARG A 326 7.17 -18.29 -4.44
C ARG A 326 7.26 -17.51 -5.74
N MET A 327 7.38 -16.19 -5.66
CA MET A 327 7.58 -15.35 -6.84
C MET A 327 8.89 -15.64 -7.56
N VAL A 328 9.99 -15.84 -6.82
CA VAL A 328 11.30 -16.22 -7.40
C VAL A 328 11.23 -17.58 -8.05
N VAL A 329 10.58 -18.57 -7.44
CA VAL A 329 10.38 -19.90 -8.04
C VAL A 329 9.60 -19.78 -9.34
N TYR A 330 8.50 -19.03 -9.36
CA TYR A 330 7.70 -18.79 -10.55
C TYR A 330 8.52 -18.16 -11.69
N MET A 331 9.30 -17.10 -11.39
CA MET A 331 10.17 -16.48 -12.39
C MET A 331 11.26 -17.41 -12.92
N LYS A 332 11.83 -18.30 -12.08
CA LYS A 332 12.79 -19.30 -12.54
C LYS A 332 12.17 -20.26 -13.55
N GLN A 333 10.99 -20.76 -13.27
CA GLN A 333 10.25 -21.65 -14.19
C GLN A 333 10.05 -20.99 -15.56
N LEU A 334 9.57 -19.73 -15.59
CA LEU A 334 9.41 -18.97 -16.84
C LEU A 334 10.71 -18.82 -17.63
N MET A 335 11.83 -18.66 -16.94
CA MET A 335 13.12 -18.48 -17.60
C MET A 335 13.69 -19.81 -18.13
N GLU A 336 13.31 -20.95 -17.54
CA GLU A 336 13.73 -22.31 -17.98
C GLU A 336 12.90 -22.80 -19.16
N GLU A 337 11.60 -22.58 -19.16
CA GLU A 337 10.68 -22.94 -20.27
C GLU A 337 10.97 -22.21 -21.59
N ALA A 338 11.80 -21.16 -21.51
CA ALA A 338 12.18 -20.33 -22.65
C ALA A 338 13.49 -20.74 -23.32
N LYS A 339 14.16 -21.77 -22.83
CA LYS A 339 15.36 -22.36 -23.45
C LYS A 339 14.98 -23.47 -24.43
#